data_3f997fdff07012dc918783d0229db731
#
_entry.id   3f997fdff07012dc918783d0229db731
#
_cell.length_a   1.000
_cell.length_b   1.000
_cell.length_c   1.000
_cell.angle_alpha   90.00
_cell.angle_beta   90.00
_cell.angle_gamma   90.00
#
_symmetry.space_group_name_H-M   'P 1'
#
loop_
_entity.id
_entity.type
_entity.pdbx_description
1 polymer ?
#
loop_
_entity_poly.entity_id
_entity_poly.type
_entity_poly.pdbx_seq_one_letter_code
_entity_poly.pdbx_strand_id
1 'polypeptide(L)'
;MKIQLNTDKNILGSEKFETYVTEKINRSLKRFASKITRIEVHLSDQNAHKSGSDDIQCKIEARIEGLSPLIVTDKNSTKEKAIDAAMDKMKATLDTVNGKMKDK
;
A
#
# COMPACT_ATOMS: atom_id res chain seq x y z
N MET A 1 -6.01 -12.47 4.34
CA MET A 1 -5.53 -11.08 4.31
C MET A 1 -6.70 -10.14 4.16
N LYS A 2 -6.86 -9.24 5.11
CA LYS A 2 -7.94 -8.25 5.09
C LYS A 2 -7.39 -6.95 4.52
N ILE A 3 -8.10 -6.34 3.56
CA ILE A 3 -7.64 -5.14 2.87
C ILE A 3 -8.56 -3.98 3.21
N GLN A 4 -7.98 -2.85 3.61
CA GLN A 4 -8.72 -1.63 3.91
C GLN A 4 -8.10 -0.46 3.13
N LEU A 5 -8.94 0.27 2.40
CA LEU A 5 -8.52 1.47 1.68
C LEU A 5 -9.10 2.70 2.35
N ASN A 6 -8.23 3.66 2.65
CA ASN A 6 -8.62 4.95 3.24
C ASN A 6 -8.13 6.06 2.32
N THR A 7 -9.03 6.95 1.94
CA THR A 7 -8.69 8.12 1.12
C THR A 7 -9.12 9.39 1.85
N ASP A 8 -8.42 10.49 1.60
CA ASP A 8 -8.85 11.75 2.16
C ASP A 8 -9.94 12.36 1.24
N LYS A 9 -10.50 13.48 1.66
CA LYS A 9 -11.60 14.13 0.93
C LYS A 9 -11.24 14.63 -0.46
N ASN A 10 -9.95 14.74 -0.76
CA ASN A 10 -9.46 15.27 -2.02
C ASN A 10 -9.14 14.18 -3.04
N ILE A 11 -9.30 12.92 -2.66
CA ILE A 11 -9.04 11.78 -3.54
C ILE A 11 -10.34 11.03 -3.78
N LEU A 12 -10.66 10.83 -5.05
CA LEU A 12 -11.86 10.08 -5.41
C LEU A 12 -11.67 8.59 -5.10
N GLY A 13 -12.37 8.12 -4.07
CA GLY A 13 -12.33 6.72 -3.66
C GLY A 13 -13.55 5.97 -4.16
N SER A 14 -13.73 5.93 -5.49
CA SER A 14 -14.86 5.24 -6.09
C SER A 14 -14.79 3.73 -5.86
N GLU A 15 -15.92 3.06 -5.99
CA GLU A 15 -16.00 1.61 -5.91
C GLU A 15 -15.08 0.94 -6.95
N LYS A 16 -15.03 1.52 -8.14
CA LYS A 16 -14.14 1.03 -9.21
C LYS A 16 -12.67 1.13 -8.80
N PHE A 17 -12.30 2.24 -8.18
CA PHE A 17 -10.94 2.44 -7.71
C PHE A 17 -10.60 1.48 -6.56
N GLU A 18 -11.53 1.28 -5.65
CA GLU A 18 -11.36 0.33 -4.54
C GLU A 18 -11.13 -1.09 -5.06
N THR A 19 -11.90 -1.49 -6.09
CA THR A 19 -11.71 -2.79 -6.74
C THR A 19 -10.33 -2.89 -7.35
N TYR A 20 -9.90 -1.84 -8.05
CA TYR A 20 -8.56 -1.79 -8.66
C TYR A 20 -7.47 -2.00 -7.62
N VAL A 21 -7.57 -1.30 -6.48
CA VAL A 21 -6.57 -1.40 -5.40
C VAL A 21 -6.56 -2.80 -4.80
N THR A 22 -7.74 -3.34 -4.52
CA THR A 22 -7.89 -4.66 -3.91
C THR A 22 -7.30 -5.74 -4.81
N GLU A 23 -7.60 -5.70 -6.10
CA GLU A 23 -7.08 -6.67 -7.06
C GLU A 23 -5.56 -6.55 -7.19
N LYS A 24 -5.04 -5.33 -7.20
CA LYS A 24 -3.60 -5.11 -7.29
C LYS A 24 -2.87 -5.68 -6.07
N ILE A 25 -3.41 -5.45 -4.88
CA ILE A 25 -2.82 -5.96 -3.65
C ILE A 25 -2.84 -7.49 -3.65
N ASN A 26 -3.97 -8.09 -3.99
CA ASN A 26 -4.09 -9.55 -4.03
C ASN A 26 -3.11 -10.17 -5.00
N ARG A 27 -2.92 -9.53 -6.15
CA ARG A 27 -1.99 -10.03 -7.17
C ARG A 27 -0.54 -9.82 -6.76
N SER A 28 -0.22 -8.62 -6.27
CA SER A 28 1.16 -8.25 -5.94
C SER A 28 1.69 -8.97 -4.71
N LEU A 29 0.83 -9.23 -3.72
CA LEU A 29 1.24 -9.81 -2.44
C LEU A 29 0.76 -11.24 -2.27
N LYS A 30 0.39 -11.89 -3.35
CA LYS A 30 -0.13 -13.27 -3.32
C LYS A 30 0.78 -14.24 -2.55
N ARG A 31 2.10 -14.11 -2.76
CA ARG A 31 3.09 -14.97 -2.10
C ARG A 31 3.07 -14.87 -0.58
N PHE A 32 2.65 -13.72 -0.07
CA PHE A 32 2.70 -13.42 1.36
C PHE A 32 1.33 -13.48 2.03
N ALA A 33 0.28 -13.78 1.27
CA ALA A 33 -1.10 -13.66 1.75
C ALA A 33 -1.38 -14.47 3.01
N SER A 34 -0.77 -15.65 3.15
CA SER A 34 -0.99 -16.50 4.32
C SER A 34 -0.36 -15.93 5.60
N LYS A 35 0.61 -15.04 5.46
CA LYS A 35 1.32 -14.44 6.59
C LYS A 35 0.79 -13.07 6.98
N ILE A 36 0.11 -12.40 6.05
CA ILE A 36 -0.43 -11.05 6.28
C ILE A 36 -1.84 -11.15 6.81
N THR A 37 -2.08 -10.61 7.99
CA THR A 37 -3.41 -10.59 8.57
C THR A 37 -4.23 -9.41 8.07
N ARG A 38 -3.58 -8.28 7.79
CA ARG A 38 -4.26 -7.07 7.36
C ARG A 38 -3.34 -6.15 6.56
N ILE A 39 -3.89 -5.53 5.52
CA ILE A 39 -3.24 -4.46 4.74
C ILE A 39 -4.11 -3.23 4.83
N GLU A 40 -3.53 -2.10 5.23
CA GLU A 40 -4.19 -0.81 5.20
C GLU A 40 -3.47 0.09 4.20
N VAL A 41 -4.23 0.69 3.29
CA VAL A 41 -3.70 1.64 2.31
C VAL A 41 -4.30 3.01 2.61
N HIS A 42 -3.45 4.00 2.78
CA HIS A 42 -3.86 5.37 3.06
C HIS A 42 -3.38 6.27 1.94
N LEU A 43 -4.32 6.91 1.24
CA LEU A 43 -4.03 7.84 0.16
C LEU A 43 -4.44 9.25 0.56
N SER A 44 -3.56 10.19 0.35
CA SER A 44 -3.84 11.60 0.64
C SER A 44 -3.23 12.49 -0.43
N ASP A 45 -3.89 13.61 -0.71
CA ASP A 45 -3.36 14.64 -1.59
C ASP A 45 -2.75 15.72 -0.72
N GLN A 46 -1.42 15.76 -0.67
CA GLN A 46 -0.68 16.65 0.20
C GLN A 46 -0.70 18.10 -0.25
N ASN A 47 -1.16 18.37 -1.47
CA ASN A 47 -1.10 19.71 -2.06
C ASN A 47 -2.36 20.00 -2.90
N ALA A 48 -3.54 19.71 -2.33
CA ALA A 48 -4.81 19.75 -3.03
C ALA A 48 -5.18 21.13 -3.61
N HIS A 49 -4.61 22.20 -3.05
CA HIS A 49 -4.95 23.57 -3.45
C HIS A 49 -3.89 24.23 -4.34
N LYS A 50 -2.87 23.49 -4.72
CA LYS A 50 -1.79 24.01 -5.56
C LYS A 50 -1.55 23.06 -6.71
N SER A 51 -1.21 23.58 -7.87
CA SER A 51 -0.76 22.76 -8.98
C SER A 51 0.68 22.34 -8.67
N GLY A 52 0.95 21.07 -8.72
CA GLY A 52 2.26 20.51 -8.46
C GLY A 52 2.26 19.04 -8.83
N SER A 53 3.43 18.47 -8.93
CA SER A 53 3.60 17.05 -9.21
C SER A 53 4.04 16.34 -7.95
N ASP A 54 3.77 15.03 -7.88
CA ASP A 54 4.23 14.15 -6.80
C ASP A 54 3.64 14.48 -5.43
N ASP A 55 2.39 14.96 -5.43
CA ASP A 55 1.73 15.37 -4.20
C ASP A 55 0.75 14.33 -3.65
N ILE A 56 0.55 13.24 -4.35
CA ILE A 56 -0.30 12.14 -3.87
C ILE A 56 0.58 11.19 -3.07
N GLN A 57 0.27 11.07 -1.78
CA GLN A 57 1.01 10.17 -0.90
C GLN A 57 0.24 8.87 -0.70
N CYS A 58 0.95 7.75 -0.84
CA CYS A 58 0.41 6.44 -0.50
C CYS A 58 1.24 5.85 0.64
N LYS A 59 0.55 5.52 1.72
CA LYS A 59 1.16 4.83 2.86
C LYS A 59 0.51 3.47 2.95
N ILE A 60 1.31 2.41 2.99
CA ILE A 60 0.81 1.04 3.13
C ILE A 60 1.35 0.44 4.41
N GLU A 61 0.45 -0.09 5.22
CA GLU A 61 0.80 -0.79 6.45
C GLU A 61 0.40 -2.25 6.31
N ALA A 62 1.35 -3.16 6.52
CA ALA A 62 1.10 -4.59 6.50
C ALA A 62 1.27 -5.14 7.91
N ARG A 63 0.25 -5.81 8.40
CA ARG A 63 0.30 -6.47 9.71
C ARG A 63 0.52 -7.95 9.52
N ILE A 64 1.57 -8.47 10.16
CA ILE A 64 1.96 -9.86 10.09
C ILE A 64 1.94 -10.41 11.51
N GLU A 65 1.32 -11.57 11.67
CA GLU A 65 1.24 -12.21 12.99
C GLU A 65 2.63 -12.40 13.58
N GLY A 66 2.80 -11.93 14.82
CA GLY A 66 4.06 -12.09 15.55
C GLY A 66 5.11 -11.04 15.25
N LEU A 67 4.83 -10.09 14.38
CA LEU A 67 5.78 -9.02 14.02
C LEU A 67 5.16 -7.65 14.21
N SER A 68 6.04 -6.64 14.34
CA SER A 68 5.60 -5.25 14.32
C SER A 68 5.11 -4.91 12.92
N PRO A 69 4.12 -3.99 12.78
CA PRO A 69 3.64 -3.60 11.46
C PRO A 69 4.76 -3.07 10.56
N LEU A 70 4.69 -3.44 9.28
CA LEU A 70 5.61 -2.94 8.27
C LEU A 70 4.93 -1.77 7.57
N ILE A 71 5.61 -0.64 7.48
CA ILE A 71 5.05 0.57 6.90
C ILE A 71 5.95 1.09 5.81
N VAL A 72 5.38 1.39 4.64
CA VAL A 72 6.09 2.03 3.53
C VAL A 72 5.28 3.24 3.07
N THR A 73 5.97 4.23 2.53
CA THR A 73 5.35 5.46 2.04
C THR A 73 6.00 5.85 0.72
N ASP A 74 5.19 6.32 -0.21
CA ASP A 74 5.69 6.89 -1.45
C ASP A 74 4.79 8.03 -1.89
N LYS A 75 5.34 8.94 -2.69
CA LYS A 75 4.61 10.06 -3.26
C LYS A 75 4.75 10.02 -4.77
N ASN A 76 3.69 10.41 -5.47
CA ASN A 76 3.73 10.44 -6.92
C ASN A 76 2.68 11.41 -7.46
N SER A 77 2.65 11.57 -8.78
CA SER A 77 1.76 12.52 -9.43
C SER A 77 0.30 12.05 -9.51
N THR A 78 0.06 10.76 -9.47
CA THR A 78 -1.30 10.20 -9.48
C THR A 78 -1.46 9.17 -8.38
N LYS A 79 -2.72 8.91 -8.01
CA LYS A 79 -3.02 7.89 -6.99
C LYS A 79 -2.58 6.50 -7.45
N GLU A 80 -2.73 6.19 -8.75
CA GLU A 80 -2.34 4.90 -9.30
C GLU A 80 -0.83 4.71 -9.22
N LYS A 81 -0.06 5.73 -9.61
CA LYS A 81 1.40 5.67 -9.56
C LYS A 81 1.91 5.62 -8.12
N ALA A 82 1.26 6.34 -7.21
CA ALA A 82 1.63 6.32 -5.80
C ALA A 82 1.43 4.93 -5.21
N ILE A 83 0.32 4.28 -5.54
CA ILE A 83 0.05 2.91 -5.10
C ILE A 83 1.07 1.95 -5.68
N ASP A 84 1.37 2.05 -6.97
CA ASP A 84 2.32 1.17 -7.64
C ASP A 84 3.70 1.25 -6.97
N ALA A 85 4.17 2.48 -6.73
CA ALA A 85 5.48 2.69 -6.11
C ALA A 85 5.52 2.19 -4.66
N ALA A 86 4.49 2.48 -3.88
CA ALA A 86 4.40 2.00 -2.50
C ALA A 86 4.30 0.47 -2.45
N MET A 87 3.57 -0.13 -3.39
CA MET A 87 3.43 -1.58 -3.46
C MET A 87 4.78 -2.24 -3.74
N ASP A 88 5.57 -1.67 -4.66
CA ASP A 88 6.91 -2.19 -4.95
C ASP A 88 7.78 -2.16 -3.70
N LYS A 89 7.71 -1.07 -2.93
CA LYS A 89 8.46 -0.97 -1.67
C LYS A 89 7.98 -2.02 -0.66
N MET A 90 6.68 -2.25 -0.57
CA MET A 90 6.13 -3.24 0.36
C MET A 90 6.56 -4.65 -0.02
N LYS A 91 6.55 -4.97 -1.32
CA LYS A 91 7.03 -6.28 -1.79
C LYS A 91 8.49 -6.50 -1.40
N ALA A 92 9.34 -5.51 -1.63
CA ALA A 92 10.75 -5.61 -1.28
C ALA A 92 10.94 -5.79 0.23
N THR A 93 10.17 -5.07 1.03
CA THR A 93 10.22 -5.19 2.49
C THR A 93 9.79 -6.59 2.94
N LEU A 94 8.70 -7.10 2.36
CA LEU A 94 8.21 -8.44 2.68
C LEU A 94 9.18 -9.53 2.26
N ASP A 95 9.84 -9.36 1.10
CA ASP A 95 10.86 -10.31 0.67
C ASP A 95 12.01 -10.37 1.66
N THR A 96 12.45 -9.22 2.16
CA THR A 96 13.53 -9.14 3.14
C THR A 96 13.13 -9.84 4.45
N VAL A 97 11.93 -9.53 4.95
CA VAL A 97 11.42 -10.13 6.19
C VAL A 97 11.24 -11.64 6.03
N ASN A 98 10.66 -12.07 4.91
CA ASN A 98 10.45 -13.48 4.63
C ASN A 98 11.76 -14.25 4.53
N GLY A 99 12.78 -13.64 3.91
CA GLY A 99 14.11 -14.22 3.84
C GLY A 99 14.72 -14.43 5.21
N LYS A 100 14.62 -13.43 6.09
CA LYS A 100 15.10 -13.53 7.47
C LYS A 100 14.39 -14.63 8.25
N MET A 101 13.09 -14.80 8.02
CA MET A 101 12.31 -15.83 8.71
C MET A 101 12.70 -17.23 8.25
N LYS A 102 13.08 -17.37 6.98
CA LYS A 102 13.49 -18.67 6.43
C LYS A 102 14.87 -19.11 6.90
N ASP A 103 15.71 -18.16 7.26
CA ASP A 103 17.09 -18.41 7.67
C ASP A 103 17.23 -18.83 9.13
N LYS A 104 16.11 -19.06 9.81
CA LYS A 104 16.12 -19.51 11.20
C LYS A 104 15.95 -21.02 11.34
#